data_932e744b5ba02d2e357b5bb5f05f467f
#
_entry.id   932e744b5ba02d2e357b5bb5f05f467f
#
_cell.length_a   1.000
_cell.length_b   1.000
_cell.length_c   1.000
_cell.angle_alpha   90.00
_cell.angle_beta   90.00
_cell.angle_gamma   90.00
#
_symmetry.space_group_name_H-M   'P 1'
#
loop_
_entity.id
_entity.type
_entity.pdbx_description
1 polymer ?
#
loop_
_entity_poly.entity_id
_entity_poly.type
_entity_poly.pdbx_seq_one_letter_code
_entity_poly.pdbx_strand_id
1 'polypeptide(L)'
;MMLKRLLLLLFISSFYKGVAAQATEQESNLKAAFIYNFTKYIDWGNYSDRNEFVIDVLGDTTIANSLKQIAKEKTINDKPIVVHVLENPSQAVDCDILFISKNCRFTLDKILPLVGKGVLTISEQPGYARHGTAFNFIVVNNKLKFEANLKAISSAGLKAGSQLLKLAKIIE
;
A
#
# COMPACT_ATOMS: atom_id res chain seq x y z
N MET A 1 44.22 -23.20 9.23
CA MET A 1 43.10 -22.96 10.17
C MET A 1 42.32 -21.65 9.86
N MET A 2 42.96 -20.56 9.45
CA MET A 2 42.30 -19.27 9.13
C MET A 2 41.38 -19.33 7.91
N LEU A 3 41.75 -20.02 6.83
CA LEU A 3 40.95 -20.11 5.60
C LEU A 3 39.60 -20.81 5.82
N LYS A 4 39.54 -21.87 6.67
CA LYS A 4 38.29 -22.54 7.03
C LYS A 4 37.35 -21.66 7.86
N ARG A 5 37.88 -20.80 8.73
CA ARG A 5 37.12 -19.81 9.51
C ARG A 5 36.56 -18.68 8.63
N LEU A 6 37.33 -18.26 7.64
CA LEU A 6 36.91 -17.22 6.67
C LEU A 6 35.77 -17.74 5.77
N LEU A 7 35.85 -18.98 5.29
CA LEU A 7 34.79 -19.64 4.52
C LEU A 7 33.50 -19.84 5.35
N LEU A 8 33.60 -20.16 6.64
CA LEU A 8 32.45 -20.31 7.52
C LEU A 8 31.73 -18.98 7.75
N LEU A 9 32.46 -17.87 7.91
CA LEU A 9 31.89 -16.53 8.06
C LEU A 9 31.16 -16.05 6.80
N LEU A 10 31.69 -16.36 5.60
CA LEU A 10 31.03 -16.06 4.34
C LEU A 10 29.72 -16.87 4.15
N PHE A 11 29.69 -18.10 4.60
CA PHE A 11 28.49 -18.95 4.52
C PHE A 11 27.36 -18.45 5.46
N ILE A 12 27.72 -18.00 6.66
CA ILE A 12 26.77 -17.45 7.65
C ILE A 12 26.17 -16.13 7.12
N SER A 13 26.98 -15.27 6.51
CA SER A 13 26.49 -13.97 5.98
C SER A 13 25.48 -14.12 4.83
N SER A 14 25.56 -15.18 4.02
CA SER A 14 24.64 -15.47 2.94
C SER A 14 23.26 -15.93 3.45
N PHE A 15 23.22 -16.65 4.57
CA PHE A 15 21.95 -17.12 5.16
C PHE A 15 21.09 -15.97 5.70
N TYR A 16 21.71 -14.97 6.35
CA TYR A 16 20.97 -13.83 6.91
C TYR A 16 20.29 -12.96 5.86
N LYS A 17 20.88 -12.81 4.66
CA LYS A 17 20.27 -12.04 3.57
C LYS A 17 19.01 -12.71 2.99
N GLY A 18 18.98 -14.03 2.93
CA GLY A 18 17.82 -14.79 2.44
C GLY A 18 16.60 -14.66 3.35
N VAL A 19 16.79 -14.75 4.65
CA VAL A 19 15.69 -14.68 5.64
C VAL A 19 15.06 -13.27 5.67
N ALA A 20 15.86 -12.23 5.63
CA ALA A 20 15.35 -10.85 5.63
C ALA A 20 14.56 -10.51 4.36
N ALA A 21 15.01 -10.96 3.20
CA ALA A 21 14.31 -10.74 1.92
C ALA A 21 12.95 -11.46 1.89
N GLN A 22 12.89 -12.69 2.38
CA GLN A 22 11.66 -13.49 2.45
C GLN A 22 10.63 -12.87 3.42
N ALA A 23 11.06 -12.35 4.57
CA ALA A 23 10.19 -11.67 5.52
C ALA A 23 9.58 -10.39 4.91
N THR A 24 10.37 -9.63 4.14
CA THR A 24 9.89 -8.41 3.45
C THR A 24 8.88 -8.74 2.36
N GLU A 25 9.10 -9.82 1.61
CA GLU A 25 8.17 -10.27 0.56
C GLU A 25 6.84 -10.75 1.17
N GLN A 26 6.88 -11.52 2.26
CA GLN A 26 5.67 -11.96 2.96
C GLN A 26 4.84 -10.77 3.49
N GLU A 27 5.49 -9.77 4.06
CA GLU A 27 4.82 -8.55 4.52
C GLU A 27 4.16 -7.80 3.35
N SER A 28 4.86 -7.66 2.21
CA SER A 28 4.34 -7.01 1.01
C SER A 28 3.16 -7.78 0.41
N ASN A 29 3.22 -9.11 0.36
CA ASN A 29 2.12 -9.94 -0.09
C ASN A 29 0.88 -9.78 0.81
N LEU A 30 1.07 -9.71 2.12
CA LEU A 30 -0.02 -9.49 3.07
C LEU A 30 -0.64 -8.10 2.89
N LYS A 31 0.16 -7.04 2.75
CA LYS A 31 -0.33 -5.68 2.47
C LYS A 31 -1.10 -5.61 1.15
N ALA A 32 -0.58 -6.23 0.09
CA ALA A 32 -1.25 -6.28 -1.21
C ALA A 32 -2.61 -6.98 -1.12
N ALA A 33 -2.71 -8.07 -0.34
CA ALA A 33 -3.97 -8.75 -0.08
C ALA A 33 -4.96 -7.86 0.71
N PHE A 34 -4.49 -7.08 1.68
CA PHE A 34 -5.32 -6.09 2.38
C PHE A 34 -5.82 -5.01 1.42
N ILE A 35 -4.95 -4.44 0.59
CA ILE A 35 -5.32 -3.42 -0.40
C ILE A 35 -6.41 -3.96 -1.33
N TYR A 36 -6.22 -5.16 -1.89
CA TYR A 36 -7.24 -5.80 -2.72
C TYR A 36 -8.56 -6.02 -1.95
N ASN A 37 -8.50 -6.44 -0.69
CA ASN A 37 -9.72 -6.63 0.11
C ASN A 37 -10.40 -5.31 0.46
N PHE A 38 -9.66 -4.21 0.65
CA PHE A 38 -10.27 -2.89 0.88
C PHE A 38 -11.19 -2.51 -0.27
N THR A 39 -10.83 -2.83 -1.51
CA THR A 39 -11.63 -2.47 -2.68
C THR A 39 -13.05 -3.04 -2.66
N LYS A 40 -13.27 -4.15 -1.97
CA LYS A 40 -14.59 -4.78 -1.83
C LYS A 40 -15.54 -4.03 -0.89
N TYR A 41 -15.00 -3.11 -0.09
CA TYR A 41 -15.74 -2.40 0.96
C TYR A 41 -15.68 -0.88 0.80
N ILE A 42 -15.05 -0.39 -0.27
CA ILE A 42 -15.04 1.03 -0.61
C ILE A 42 -16.02 1.26 -1.77
N ASP A 43 -16.88 2.24 -1.58
CA ASP A 43 -17.73 2.78 -2.63
C ASP A 43 -17.04 4.02 -3.22
N TRP A 44 -16.64 3.91 -4.49
CA TRP A 44 -16.04 5.00 -5.26
C TRP A 44 -17.07 5.94 -5.89
N GLY A 45 -18.38 5.62 -5.79
CA GLY A 45 -19.41 6.38 -6.51
C GLY A 45 -19.13 6.36 -8.02
N ASN A 46 -19.26 7.51 -8.66
CA ASN A 46 -19.11 7.67 -10.12
C ASN A 46 -17.77 8.31 -10.54
N TYR A 47 -16.72 8.17 -9.72
CA TYR A 47 -15.44 8.86 -9.98
C TYR A 47 -14.59 8.24 -11.09
N SER A 48 -14.91 7.04 -11.55
CA SER A 48 -14.08 6.37 -12.56
C SER A 48 -14.92 5.72 -13.64
N ASP A 49 -14.96 6.38 -14.82
CA ASP A 49 -15.49 5.80 -16.06
C ASP A 49 -14.44 5.00 -16.84
N ARG A 50 -13.25 4.81 -16.26
CA ARG A 50 -12.16 4.05 -16.88
C ARG A 50 -12.50 2.57 -17.01
N ASN A 51 -11.95 1.93 -18.05
CA ASN A 51 -12.08 0.49 -18.26
C ASN A 51 -11.11 -0.33 -17.39
N GLU A 52 -10.25 0.32 -16.62
CA GLU A 52 -9.22 -0.26 -15.76
C GLU A 52 -9.34 0.27 -14.34
N PHE A 53 -8.91 -0.53 -13.35
CA PHE A 53 -8.75 -0.11 -11.97
C PHE A 53 -7.25 0.13 -11.72
N VAL A 54 -6.88 1.38 -11.47
CA VAL A 54 -5.48 1.81 -11.41
C VAL A 54 -5.00 1.93 -9.97
N ILE A 55 -3.90 1.24 -9.68
CA ILE A 55 -3.20 1.32 -8.39
C ILE A 55 -1.80 1.89 -8.64
N ASP A 56 -1.57 3.08 -8.14
CA ASP A 56 -0.27 3.74 -8.18
C ASP A 56 0.51 3.52 -6.89
N VAL A 57 1.79 3.19 -7.00
CA VAL A 57 2.69 2.93 -5.87
C VAL A 57 3.83 3.93 -5.89
N LEU A 58 3.98 4.68 -4.80
CA LEU A 58 5.04 5.67 -4.62
C LEU A 58 6.11 5.11 -3.67
N GLY A 59 7.31 4.84 -4.20
CA GLY A 59 8.51 4.59 -3.42
C GLY A 59 8.87 3.13 -3.12
N ASP A 60 8.05 2.12 -3.46
CA ASP A 60 8.39 0.71 -3.21
C ASP A 60 7.96 -0.21 -4.36
N THR A 61 8.94 -0.90 -4.95
CA THR A 61 8.69 -1.87 -6.02
C THR A 61 8.23 -3.22 -5.51
N THR A 62 8.52 -3.58 -4.25
CA THR A 62 8.20 -4.92 -3.71
C THR A 62 6.69 -5.10 -3.58
N ILE A 63 6.00 -4.14 -2.98
CA ILE A 63 4.54 -4.18 -2.89
C ILE A 63 3.87 -4.06 -4.26
N ALA A 64 4.46 -3.28 -5.18
CA ALA A 64 3.96 -3.19 -6.56
C ALA A 64 4.02 -4.55 -7.26
N ASN A 65 5.09 -5.33 -7.05
CA ASN A 65 5.19 -6.69 -7.59
C ASN A 65 4.13 -7.61 -7.00
N SER A 66 3.88 -7.55 -5.69
CA SER A 66 2.81 -8.31 -5.03
C SER A 66 1.43 -7.95 -5.57
N LEU A 67 1.14 -6.66 -5.79
CA LEU A 67 -0.09 -6.19 -6.40
C LEU A 67 -0.23 -6.65 -7.86
N LYS A 68 0.87 -6.63 -8.65
CA LYS A 68 0.89 -7.15 -10.02
C LYS A 68 0.62 -8.65 -10.09
N GLN A 69 1.01 -9.44 -9.09
CA GLN A 69 0.65 -10.85 -9.03
C GLN A 69 -0.87 -11.02 -8.80
N ILE A 70 -1.46 -10.25 -7.90
CA ILE A 70 -2.93 -10.25 -7.70
C ILE A 70 -3.65 -9.83 -8.99
N ALA A 71 -3.14 -8.82 -9.69
CA ALA A 71 -3.72 -8.30 -10.93
C ALA A 71 -3.78 -9.33 -12.08
N LYS A 72 -2.92 -10.35 -12.08
CA LYS A 72 -2.96 -11.43 -13.09
C LYS A 72 -4.19 -12.34 -12.96
N GLU A 73 -4.75 -12.44 -11.76
CA GLU A 73 -5.79 -13.43 -11.44
C GLU A 73 -7.12 -12.79 -11.02
N LYS A 74 -7.11 -11.51 -10.69
CA LYS A 74 -8.24 -10.80 -10.08
C LYS A 74 -8.60 -9.54 -10.84
N THR A 75 -9.88 -9.20 -10.77
CA THR A 75 -10.43 -7.92 -11.21
C THR A 75 -11.03 -7.18 -10.03
N ILE A 76 -11.30 -5.90 -10.20
CA ILE A 76 -12.05 -5.06 -9.25
C ILE A 76 -13.22 -4.43 -10.00
N ASN A 77 -14.45 -4.70 -9.57
CA ASN A 77 -15.67 -4.25 -10.25
C ASN A 77 -15.66 -4.60 -11.76
N ASP A 78 -15.25 -5.85 -12.08
CA ASP A 78 -15.09 -6.38 -13.44
C ASP A 78 -14.05 -5.67 -14.30
N LYS A 79 -13.26 -4.76 -13.73
CA LYS A 79 -12.16 -4.06 -14.41
C LYS A 79 -10.82 -4.76 -14.16
N PRO A 80 -9.95 -4.89 -15.17
CA PRO A 80 -8.58 -5.34 -14.97
C PRO A 80 -7.83 -4.37 -14.07
N ILE A 81 -6.94 -4.91 -13.23
CA ILE A 81 -6.11 -4.11 -12.32
C ILE A 81 -4.82 -3.75 -13.03
N VAL A 82 -4.49 -2.47 -13.05
CA VAL A 82 -3.22 -1.94 -13.55
C VAL A 82 -2.42 -1.36 -12.39
N VAL A 83 -1.12 -1.70 -12.32
CA VAL A 83 -0.25 -1.25 -11.22
C VAL A 83 0.96 -0.54 -11.80
N HIS A 84 1.11 0.73 -11.44
CA HIS A 84 2.29 1.54 -11.79
C HIS A 84 3.18 1.78 -10.57
N VAL A 85 4.47 1.92 -10.82
CA VAL A 85 5.43 2.44 -9.84
C VAL A 85 5.79 3.86 -10.26
N LEU A 86 5.54 4.81 -9.38
CA LEU A 86 5.76 6.22 -9.65
C LEU A 86 7.07 6.69 -9.03
N GLU A 87 7.81 7.47 -9.78
CA GLU A 87 9.02 8.15 -9.30
C GLU A 87 8.71 9.51 -8.68
N ASN A 88 7.58 10.11 -9.07
CA ASN A 88 7.16 11.45 -8.64
C ASN A 88 5.64 11.47 -8.37
N PRO A 89 5.17 12.12 -7.29
CA PRO A 89 3.75 12.22 -6.98
C PRO A 89 2.92 12.96 -8.04
N SER A 90 3.54 13.82 -8.86
CA SER A 90 2.84 14.49 -9.96
C SER A 90 2.38 13.53 -11.08
N GLN A 91 2.86 12.29 -11.10
CA GLN A 91 2.44 11.25 -12.03
C GLN A 91 1.14 10.54 -11.59
N ALA A 92 0.72 10.71 -10.33
CA ALA A 92 -0.51 10.12 -9.78
C ALA A 92 -1.74 10.95 -10.17
N VAL A 93 -2.00 11.09 -11.47
CA VAL A 93 -3.06 12.00 -11.97
C VAL A 93 -4.42 11.31 -12.02
N ASP A 94 -4.46 10.02 -12.37
CA ASP A 94 -5.69 9.26 -12.67
C ASP A 94 -5.66 7.84 -12.07
N CYS A 95 -5.44 7.71 -10.77
CA CYS A 95 -5.50 6.40 -10.09
C CYS A 95 -6.75 6.27 -9.22
N ASP A 96 -7.12 5.02 -8.89
CA ASP A 96 -8.17 4.71 -7.92
C ASP A 96 -7.57 4.53 -6.52
N ILE A 97 -6.35 4.01 -6.44
CA ILE A 97 -5.58 3.88 -5.20
C ILE A 97 -4.21 4.50 -5.39
N LEU A 98 -3.78 5.33 -4.43
CA LEU A 98 -2.40 5.76 -4.28
C LEU A 98 -1.82 5.14 -3.01
N PHE A 99 -0.87 4.22 -3.19
CA PHE A 99 -0.09 3.67 -2.07
C PHE A 99 1.20 4.45 -1.87
N ILE A 100 1.41 4.96 -0.65
CA ILE A 100 2.59 5.73 -0.24
C ILE A 100 3.43 4.87 0.69
N SER A 101 4.55 4.34 0.19
CA SER A 101 5.40 3.45 0.96
C SER A 101 6.22 4.18 2.02
N LYS A 102 6.76 3.42 2.97
CA LYS A 102 7.71 3.95 3.98
C LYS A 102 9.01 4.47 3.35
N ASN A 103 9.35 4.00 2.16
CA ASN A 103 10.56 4.41 1.43
C ASN A 103 10.30 5.60 0.48
N CYS A 104 9.08 6.15 0.49
CA CYS A 104 8.76 7.33 -0.28
C CYS A 104 9.59 8.53 0.19
N ARG A 105 10.32 9.14 -0.75
CA ARG A 105 11.18 10.31 -0.47
C ARG A 105 10.46 11.64 -0.38
N PHE A 106 9.17 11.65 -0.74
CA PHE A 106 8.33 12.85 -0.68
C PHE A 106 7.53 12.85 0.61
N THR A 107 7.40 14.02 1.21
CA THR A 107 6.57 14.23 2.38
C THR A 107 5.09 14.35 2.02
N LEU A 108 4.21 14.08 2.96
CA LEU A 108 2.77 14.02 2.72
C LEU A 108 2.17 15.35 2.24
N ASP A 109 2.72 16.48 2.71
CA ASP A 109 2.36 17.83 2.26
C ASP A 109 2.68 18.11 0.78
N LYS A 110 3.63 17.38 0.19
CA LYS A 110 3.95 17.41 -1.24
C LYS A 110 3.06 16.48 -2.07
N ILE A 111 2.51 15.44 -1.45
CA ILE A 111 1.73 14.40 -2.14
C ILE A 111 0.25 14.75 -2.16
N LEU A 112 -0.36 15.00 -0.97
CA LEU A 112 -1.82 15.15 -0.86
C LEU A 112 -2.42 16.27 -1.72
N PRO A 113 -1.78 17.44 -1.91
CA PRO A 113 -2.33 18.47 -2.80
C PRO A 113 -2.48 18.06 -4.26
N LEU A 114 -1.75 17.01 -4.69
CA LEU A 114 -1.77 16.49 -6.07
C LEU A 114 -2.80 15.37 -6.25
N VAL A 115 -3.32 14.82 -5.15
CA VAL A 115 -4.27 13.70 -5.18
C VAL A 115 -5.68 14.21 -5.47
N GLY A 116 -6.28 13.67 -6.52
CA GLY A 116 -7.65 14.00 -6.94
C GLY A 116 -8.74 13.44 -6.03
N LYS A 117 -9.98 13.83 -6.31
CA LYS A 117 -11.16 13.17 -5.73
C LYS A 117 -11.30 11.75 -6.30
N GLY A 118 -11.94 10.88 -5.53
CA GLY A 118 -12.11 9.47 -5.90
C GLY A 118 -10.87 8.61 -5.69
N VAL A 119 -9.76 9.16 -5.19
CA VAL A 119 -8.53 8.39 -4.93
C VAL A 119 -8.46 7.95 -3.47
N LEU A 120 -8.35 6.65 -3.25
CA LEU A 120 -8.10 6.07 -1.93
C LEU A 120 -6.60 6.13 -1.61
N THR A 121 -6.22 7.00 -0.70
CA THR A 121 -4.83 7.09 -0.23
C THR A 121 -4.55 6.05 0.85
N ILE A 122 -3.53 5.23 0.67
CA ILE A 122 -3.07 4.24 1.64
C ILE A 122 -1.60 4.46 1.91
N SER A 123 -1.19 4.43 3.17
CA SER A 123 0.21 4.60 3.56
C SER A 123 0.66 3.55 4.56
N GLU A 124 1.95 3.56 4.86
CA GLU A 124 2.59 2.74 5.92
C GLU A 124 3.58 3.56 6.75
N GLN A 125 3.53 4.89 6.62
CA GLN A 125 4.34 5.80 7.40
C GLN A 125 3.65 6.11 8.73
N PRO A 126 4.36 6.11 9.86
CA PRO A 126 3.77 6.44 11.15
C PRO A 126 3.08 7.81 11.14
N GLY A 127 1.81 7.83 11.57
CA GLY A 127 1.05 9.07 11.73
C GLY A 127 0.37 9.60 10.46
N TYR A 128 0.61 9.02 9.28
CA TYR A 128 0.05 9.55 8.03
C TYR A 128 -1.48 9.52 7.98
N ALA A 129 -2.15 8.57 8.65
CA ALA A 129 -3.60 8.63 8.79
C ALA A 129 -4.06 9.91 9.48
N ARG A 130 -3.38 10.34 10.55
CA ARG A 130 -3.70 11.60 11.27
C ARG A 130 -3.44 12.84 10.42
N HIS A 131 -2.53 12.73 9.44
CA HIS A 131 -2.14 13.83 8.57
C HIS A 131 -2.84 13.80 7.20
N GLY A 132 -3.84 12.89 7.01
CA GLY A 132 -4.77 12.98 5.89
C GLY A 132 -4.75 11.85 4.89
N THR A 133 -4.02 10.74 5.10
CA THR A 133 -4.26 9.52 4.30
C THR A 133 -5.51 8.79 4.79
N ALA A 134 -6.26 8.20 3.87
CA ALA A 134 -7.50 7.48 4.18
C ALA A 134 -7.23 6.25 5.04
N PHE A 135 -6.25 5.44 4.67
CA PHE A 135 -5.77 4.29 5.45
C PHE A 135 -4.28 4.39 5.71
N ASN A 136 -3.84 3.76 6.81
CA ASN A 136 -2.42 3.64 7.14
C ASN A 136 -2.14 2.29 7.79
N PHE A 137 -1.22 1.52 7.22
CA PHE A 137 -0.78 0.27 7.83
C PHE A 137 0.04 0.51 9.08
N ILE A 138 -0.23 -0.28 10.11
CA ILE A 138 0.48 -0.28 11.38
C ILE A 138 0.77 -1.71 11.81
N VAL A 139 1.81 -1.90 12.60
CA VAL A 139 2.11 -3.18 13.26
C VAL A 139 1.81 -3.06 14.75
N VAL A 140 0.92 -3.90 15.25
CA VAL A 140 0.53 -3.96 16.66
C VAL A 140 0.67 -5.40 17.15
N ASN A 141 1.51 -5.64 18.13
CA ASN A 141 1.79 -6.99 18.67
C ASN A 141 2.17 -7.99 17.55
N ASN A 142 3.11 -7.61 16.69
CA ASN A 142 3.57 -8.37 15.52
C ASN A 142 2.46 -8.76 14.51
N LYS A 143 1.33 -8.07 14.53
CA LYS A 143 0.24 -8.26 13.57
C LYS A 143 0.05 -7.02 12.72
N LEU A 144 -0.07 -7.20 11.42
CA LEU A 144 -0.46 -6.13 10.51
C LEU A 144 -1.90 -5.73 10.81
N LYS A 145 -2.10 -4.44 11.07
CA LYS A 145 -3.40 -3.78 11.24
C LYS A 145 -3.40 -2.51 10.40
N PHE A 146 -4.50 -1.77 10.44
CA PHE A 146 -4.57 -0.49 9.76
C PHE A 146 -5.40 0.53 10.55
N GLU A 147 -5.04 1.77 10.36
CA GLU A 147 -5.80 2.94 10.81
C GLU A 147 -6.71 3.40 9.67
N ALA A 148 -7.87 3.97 10.00
CA ALA A 148 -8.80 4.57 9.05
C ALA A 148 -9.16 5.99 9.49
N ASN A 149 -8.92 6.96 8.62
CA ASN A 149 -9.31 8.36 8.80
C ASN A 149 -10.61 8.61 8.04
N LEU A 150 -11.72 8.68 8.76
CA LEU A 150 -13.06 8.86 8.17
C LEU A 150 -13.20 10.20 7.46
N LYS A 151 -12.55 11.25 7.97
CA LYS A 151 -12.56 12.57 7.35
C LYS A 151 -11.81 12.56 6.02
N ALA A 152 -10.66 11.89 5.94
CA ALA A 152 -9.90 11.76 4.71
C ALA A 152 -10.68 10.96 3.64
N ILE A 153 -11.31 9.83 4.04
CA ILE A 153 -12.16 9.01 3.17
C ILE A 153 -13.32 9.86 2.61
N SER A 154 -14.06 10.54 3.48
CA SER A 154 -15.18 11.39 3.09
C SER A 154 -14.73 12.57 2.22
N SER A 155 -13.59 13.20 2.55
CA SER A 155 -13.03 14.31 1.77
C SER A 155 -12.59 13.89 0.36
N ALA A 156 -12.17 12.64 0.17
CA ALA A 156 -11.93 12.06 -1.14
C ALA A 156 -13.23 11.75 -1.91
N GLY A 157 -14.40 11.87 -1.28
CA GLY A 157 -15.69 11.53 -1.87
C GLY A 157 -16.00 10.04 -1.83
N LEU A 158 -15.25 9.28 -1.05
CA LEU A 158 -15.38 7.83 -0.89
C LEU A 158 -16.23 7.48 0.32
N LYS A 159 -16.78 6.25 0.33
CA LYS A 159 -17.46 5.69 1.50
C LYS A 159 -16.86 4.33 1.85
N ALA A 160 -16.53 4.13 3.12
CA ALA A 160 -16.04 2.84 3.60
C ALA A 160 -17.16 2.06 4.29
N GLY A 161 -17.32 0.79 3.95
CA GLY A 161 -18.31 -0.09 4.55
C GLY A 161 -18.01 -0.36 6.03
N SER A 162 -19.07 -0.48 6.83
CA SER A 162 -18.98 -0.69 8.28
C SER A 162 -18.20 -1.97 8.66
N GLN A 163 -18.24 -2.99 7.82
CA GLN A 163 -17.49 -4.24 8.05
C GLN A 163 -15.98 -3.99 8.02
N LEU A 164 -15.50 -3.17 7.07
CA LEU A 164 -14.10 -2.78 7.01
C LEU A 164 -13.70 -1.92 8.19
N LEU A 165 -14.53 -0.94 8.55
CA LEU A 165 -14.26 0.00 9.64
C LEU A 165 -14.19 -0.68 11.01
N LYS A 166 -14.93 -1.78 11.24
CA LYS A 166 -14.85 -2.59 12.47
C LYS A 166 -13.47 -3.23 12.68
N LEU A 167 -12.69 -3.43 11.61
CA LEU A 167 -11.35 -4.00 11.68
C LEU A 167 -10.27 -2.93 11.82
N ALA A 168 -10.60 -1.67 11.57
CA ALA A 168 -9.69 -0.55 11.60
C ALA A 168 -9.57 0.05 13.00
N LYS A 169 -8.42 0.66 13.27
CA LYS A 169 -8.29 1.68 14.31
C LYS A 169 -8.75 3.01 13.71
N ILE A 170 -9.90 3.50 14.15
CA ILE A 170 -10.44 4.77 13.68
C ILE A 170 -9.57 5.92 14.19
N ILE A 171 -9.26 6.86 13.28
CA ILE A 171 -8.56 8.12 13.54
C ILE A 171 -9.56 9.25 13.33
N GLU A 172 -9.68 10.11 14.32
CA GLU A 172 -10.48 11.33 14.31
C GLU A 172 -9.65 12.55 13.94
#